data_19fa65f1f115522e218a99f1856fa22a
#
_entry.id   19fa65f1f115522e218a99f1856fa22a
#
_cell.length_a   1.000
_cell.length_b   1.000
_cell.length_c   1.000
_cell.angle_alpha   90.00
_cell.angle_beta   90.00
_cell.angle_gamma   90.00
#
_symmetry.space_group_name_H-M   'P 1'
#
loop_
_entity.id
_entity.type
_entity.pdbx_description
1 polymer ?
#
loop_
_entity_poly.entity_id
_entity_poly.type
_entity_poly.pdbx_seq_one_letter_code
_entity_poly.pdbx_strand_id
1 'polypeptide(L)'
;MTYFACFGYKGLIGLFLSCALIAYCGAKALLIVHEYNIEGPHTFNKIVGGAVGGRFLTVCCGLFSYSAYIVVLAGMKQICGGSIIPVAVASVCAYAVLCCGFGTLAKICSFCAPCLAGFIAVVVVIGALYGKTTTAETEYMVSPLQMTVKILLYAGYNVLTSVCVLGRCRDMLAKKSTAIRGGIIGGIMLFISGAAVLFGLVYGKIPPNIYEMPVMSLFGKGRAVIEIMVFITMFLSAITGLTGTCVFFEEYIPEKQLGVYLGLAAIPATYISFGRLMDYIYPVFGFAGIFLMIVLALMGRKKYNIEDNKLRGRGKICRIQKITKQKS
;
A
#
# COMPACT_ATOMS: atom_id res chain seq x y z
N MET A 1 -9.77 5.25 4.85
CA MET A 1 -10.20 6.63 5.23
C MET A 1 -11.39 6.63 6.17
N THR A 2 -12.38 5.79 5.97
CA THR A 2 -13.52 5.57 6.87
C THR A 2 -13.13 5.37 8.34
N TYR A 3 -12.05 4.62 8.59
CA TYR A 3 -11.51 4.39 9.94
C TYR A 3 -11.14 5.67 10.69
N PHE A 4 -10.65 6.70 9.99
CA PHE A 4 -10.29 7.98 10.59
C PHE A 4 -11.47 8.95 10.66
N ALA A 5 -12.44 8.81 9.77
CA ALA A 5 -13.66 9.64 9.79
C ALA A 5 -14.46 9.46 11.09
N CYS A 6 -14.40 8.29 11.72
CA CYS A 6 -15.00 8.05 13.04
C CYS A 6 -14.44 8.94 14.17
N PHE A 7 -13.30 9.61 13.97
CA PHE A 7 -12.68 10.52 14.93
C PHE A 7 -12.90 12.01 14.56
N GLY A 8 -13.71 12.28 13.55
CA GLY A 8 -13.91 13.65 13.04
C GLY A 8 -12.60 14.27 12.57
N TYR A 9 -12.41 15.55 12.81
CA TYR A 9 -11.19 16.27 12.41
C TYR A 9 -9.92 15.78 13.13
N LYS A 10 -10.03 15.19 14.33
CA LYS A 10 -8.90 14.56 15.02
C LYS A 10 -8.32 13.38 14.22
N GLY A 11 -9.13 12.77 13.36
CA GLY A 11 -8.68 11.73 12.43
C GLY A 11 -7.59 12.18 11.46
N LEU A 12 -7.45 13.49 11.18
CA LEU A 12 -6.34 14.02 10.37
C LEU A 12 -4.98 13.77 11.02
N ILE A 13 -4.89 13.85 12.35
CA ILE A 13 -3.66 13.55 13.08
C ILE A 13 -3.31 12.07 12.93
N GLY A 14 -4.31 11.19 13.08
CA GLY A 14 -4.11 9.75 12.87
C GLY A 14 -3.68 9.40 11.45
N LEU A 15 -4.30 10.04 10.47
CA LEU A 15 -3.93 9.88 9.07
C LEU A 15 -2.50 10.36 8.79
N PHE A 16 -2.12 11.53 9.32
CA PHE A 16 -0.77 12.07 9.18
C PHE A 16 0.29 11.12 9.77
N LEU A 17 0.07 10.64 10.99
CA LEU A 17 0.98 9.69 11.65
C LEU A 17 1.09 8.36 10.85
N SER A 18 -0.03 7.86 10.34
CA SER A 18 -0.02 6.67 9.49
C SER A 18 0.78 6.88 8.21
N CYS A 19 0.56 8.02 7.52
CA CYS A 19 1.27 8.34 6.28
C CYS A 19 2.77 8.57 6.52
N ALA A 20 3.15 9.15 7.66
CA ALA A 20 4.56 9.28 8.06
C ALA A 20 5.23 7.91 8.28
N LEU A 21 4.53 6.96 8.93
CA LEU A 21 5.00 5.59 9.09
C LEU A 21 5.13 4.88 7.73
N ILE A 22 4.17 5.05 6.84
CA ILE A 22 4.21 4.48 5.48
C ILE A 22 5.38 5.05 4.70
N ALA A 23 5.58 6.38 4.73
CA ALA A 23 6.71 7.05 4.08
C ALA A 23 8.05 6.52 4.59
N TYR A 24 8.20 6.41 5.91
CA TYR A 24 9.40 5.88 6.54
C TYR A 24 9.68 4.42 6.13
N CYS A 25 8.69 3.55 6.25
CA CYS A 25 8.84 2.13 5.89
C CYS A 25 9.07 1.94 4.38
N GLY A 26 8.37 2.71 3.53
CA GLY A 26 8.56 2.71 2.08
C GLY A 26 9.97 3.15 1.68
N ALA A 27 10.46 4.25 2.26
CA ALA A 27 11.84 4.71 2.04
C ALA A 27 12.87 3.66 2.49
N LYS A 28 12.64 3.03 3.65
CA LYS A 28 13.49 1.93 4.15
C LYS A 28 13.47 0.72 3.24
N ALA A 29 12.30 0.29 2.76
CA ALA A 29 12.18 -0.83 1.84
C ALA A 29 12.94 -0.54 0.53
N LEU A 30 12.76 0.65 -0.06
CA LEU A 30 13.48 1.07 -1.27
C LEU A 30 14.99 1.17 -1.05
N LEU A 31 15.44 1.64 0.12
CA LEU A 31 16.87 1.65 0.48
C LEU A 31 17.45 0.23 0.54
N ILE A 32 16.71 -0.72 1.13
CA ILE A 32 17.11 -2.13 1.17
C ILE A 32 17.20 -2.69 -0.25
N VAL A 33 16.21 -2.41 -1.12
CA VAL A 33 16.22 -2.82 -2.52
C VAL A 33 17.47 -2.28 -3.24
N HIS A 34 17.80 -1.00 -3.05
CA HIS A 34 18.98 -0.38 -3.66
C HIS A 34 20.30 -0.94 -3.11
N GLU A 35 20.43 -1.05 -1.77
CA GLU A 35 21.69 -1.45 -1.12
C GLU A 35 22.05 -2.92 -1.32
N TYR A 36 21.05 -3.80 -1.36
CA TYR A 36 21.24 -5.25 -1.55
C TYR A 36 21.06 -5.69 -3.00
N ASN A 37 20.82 -4.74 -3.91
CA ASN A 37 20.65 -5.00 -5.34
C ASN A 37 19.56 -6.06 -5.61
N ILE A 38 18.39 -5.88 -4.99
CA ILE A 38 17.30 -6.86 -4.98
C ILE A 38 16.55 -6.84 -6.32
N GLU A 39 16.37 -8.00 -6.93
CA GLU A 39 15.71 -8.15 -8.24
C GLU A 39 14.23 -8.55 -8.14
N GLY A 40 13.77 -8.96 -6.96
CA GLY A 40 12.38 -9.38 -6.79
C GLY A 40 11.95 -9.46 -5.33
N PRO A 41 10.62 -9.55 -5.08
CA PRO A 41 10.07 -9.56 -3.73
C PRO A 41 10.46 -10.82 -2.93
N HIS A 42 10.69 -11.95 -3.58
CA HIS A 42 11.18 -13.14 -2.92
C HIS A 42 12.56 -12.92 -2.28
N THR A 43 13.50 -12.35 -3.03
CA THR A 43 14.84 -11.98 -2.52
C THR A 43 14.74 -10.96 -1.41
N PHE A 44 13.83 -9.97 -1.53
CA PHE A 44 13.56 -8.99 -0.49
C PHE A 44 13.10 -9.67 0.80
N ASN A 45 12.10 -10.53 0.73
CA ASN A 45 11.56 -11.24 1.88
C ASN A 45 12.60 -12.14 2.54
N LYS A 46 13.46 -12.82 1.75
CA LYS A 46 14.56 -13.64 2.26
C LYS A 46 15.61 -12.84 3.02
N ILE A 47 15.94 -11.64 2.53
CA ILE A 47 16.87 -10.74 3.20
C ILE A 47 16.27 -10.20 4.50
N VAL A 48 14.98 -9.83 4.48
CA VAL A 48 14.26 -9.24 5.61
C VAL A 48 13.93 -10.30 6.68
N GLY A 49 13.45 -11.46 6.27
CA GLY A 49 12.95 -12.52 7.16
C GLY A 49 13.89 -13.69 7.39
N GLY A 50 15.04 -13.73 6.72
CA GLY A 50 15.93 -14.90 6.72
C GLY A 50 15.36 -16.10 5.91
N ALA A 51 15.97 -17.27 6.03
CA ALA A 51 15.62 -18.43 5.18
C ALA A 51 14.18 -18.94 5.43
N VAL A 52 13.77 -19.08 6.68
CA VAL A 52 12.44 -19.60 7.06
C VAL A 52 11.41 -18.49 7.06
N GLY A 53 11.67 -17.37 7.77
CA GLY A 53 10.76 -16.24 7.85
C GLY A 53 10.54 -15.57 6.49
N GLY A 54 11.54 -15.58 5.61
CA GLY A 54 11.42 -15.05 4.24
C GLY A 54 10.43 -15.84 3.39
N ARG A 55 10.43 -17.19 3.47
CA ARG A 55 9.42 -18.02 2.79
C ARG A 55 8.02 -17.75 3.32
N PHE A 56 7.88 -17.68 4.63
CA PHE A 56 6.59 -17.33 5.26
C PHE A 56 6.09 -15.96 4.80
N LEU A 57 6.95 -14.93 4.82
CA LEU A 57 6.61 -13.59 4.31
C LEU A 57 6.21 -13.62 2.83
N THR A 58 6.90 -14.42 2.00
CA THR A 58 6.58 -14.55 0.58
C THR A 58 5.16 -15.08 0.37
N VAL A 59 4.81 -16.16 1.07
CA VAL A 59 3.45 -16.73 0.99
C VAL A 59 2.41 -15.74 1.52
N CYS A 60 2.67 -15.12 2.67
CA CYS A 60 1.76 -14.11 3.23
C CYS A 60 1.56 -12.92 2.29
N CYS A 61 2.62 -12.37 1.72
CA CYS A 61 2.53 -11.25 0.77
C CYS A 61 1.81 -11.64 -0.52
N GLY A 62 2.05 -12.84 -1.04
CA GLY A 62 1.37 -13.36 -2.24
C GLY A 62 -0.13 -13.52 -2.01
N LEU A 63 -0.53 -14.18 -0.90
CA LEU A 63 -1.93 -14.33 -0.51
C LEU A 63 -2.61 -12.99 -0.26
N PHE A 64 -1.88 -12.05 0.37
CA PHE A 64 -2.37 -10.70 0.57
C PHE A 64 -2.63 -9.97 -0.75
N SER A 65 -1.67 -9.98 -1.68
CA SER A 65 -1.83 -9.34 -2.99
C SER A 65 -3.03 -9.91 -3.75
N TYR A 66 -3.23 -11.22 -3.68
CA TYR A 66 -4.39 -11.88 -4.28
C TYR A 66 -5.70 -11.50 -3.62
N SER A 67 -5.74 -11.46 -2.29
CA SER A 67 -6.91 -10.99 -1.55
C SER A 67 -7.25 -9.54 -1.87
N ALA A 68 -6.24 -8.67 -1.97
CA ALA A 68 -6.43 -7.27 -2.38
C ALA A 68 -6.99 -7.17 -3.81
N TYR A 69 -6.52 -8.02 -4.73
CA TYR A 69 -7.08 -8.11 -6.08
C TYR A 69 -8.56 -8.47 -6.08
N ILE A 70 -8.97 -9.49 -5.31
CA ILE A 70 -10.38 -9.90 -5.18
C ILE A 70 -11.23 -8.77 -4.59
N VAL A 71 -10.76 -8.12 -3.52
CA VAL A 71 -11.47 -6.99 -2.88
C VAL A 71 -11.74 -5.88 -3.87
N VAL A 72 -10.75 -5.52 -4.65
CA VAL A 72 -10.88 -4.44 -5.63
C VAL A 72 -11.86 -4.81 -6.74
N LEU A 73 -11.82 -6.05 -7.24
CA LEU A 73 -12.80 -6.54 -8.22
C LEU A 73 -14.23 -6.56 -7.66
N ALA A 74 -14.42 -6.95 -6.39
CA ALA A 74 -15.70 -6.89 -5.72
C ALA A 74 -16.24 -5.46 -5.61
N GLY A 75 -15.34 -4.50 -5.30
CA GLY A 75 -15.66 -3.07 -5.30
C GLY A 75 -16.07 -2.55 -6.67
N MET A 76 -15.34 -2.92 -7.74
CA MET A 76 -15.70 -2.58 -9.11
C MET A 76 -17.07 -3.11 -9.51
N LYS A 77 -17.38 -4.38 -9.16
CA LYS A 77 -18.70 -4.98 -9.36
C LYS A 77 -19.81 -4.18 -8.69
N GLN A 78 -19.57 -3.75 -7.45
CA GLN A 78 -20.54 -2.97 -6.68
C GLN A 78 -20.81 -1.59 -7.32
N ILE A 79 -19.78 -0.88 -7.79
CA ILE A 79 -19.89 0.39 -8.49
C ILE A 79 -20.72 0.23 -9.77
N CYS A 80 -20.56 -0.89 -10.47
CA CYS A 80 -21.26 -1.20 -11.72
C CYS A 80 -22.64 -1.86 -11.50
N GLY A 81 -23.29 -1.63 -10.37
CA GLY A 81 -24.64 -2.13 -10.09
C GLY A 81 -24.73 -3.65 -9.98
N GLY A 82 -23.66 -4.33 -9.62
CA GLY A 82 -23.60 -5.79 -9.48
C GLY A 82 -23.27 -6.55 -10.78
N SER A 83 -23.06 -5.85 -11.90
CA SER A 83 -22.71 -6.48 -13.19
C SER A 83 -21.33 -7.14 -13.13
N ILE A 84 -21.21 -8.35 -13.67
CA ILE A 84 -19.96 -9.10 -13.75
C ILE A 84 -19.12 -8.71 -14.98
N ILE A 85 -19.74 -8.13 -16.00
CA ILE A 85 -19.08 -7.82 -17.26
C ILE A 85 -17.88 -6.85 -17.08
N PRO A 86 -18.03 -5.70 -16.37
CA PRO A 86 -16.90 -4.81 -16.14
C PRO A 86 -15.77 -5.47 -15.35
N VAL A 87 -16.10 -6.39 -14.45
CA VAL A 87 -15.11 -7.16 -13.68
C VAL A 87 -14.32 -8.10 -14.57
N ALA A 88 -15.00 -8.83 -15.45
CA ALA A 88 -14.34 -9.71 -16.42
C ALA A 88 -13.43 -8.92 -17.38
N VAL A 89 -13.92 -7.80 -17.92
CA VAL A 89 -13.13 -6.91 -18.77
C VAL A 89 -11.92 -6.38 -18.02
N ALA A 90 -12.08 -5.92 -16.79
CA ALA A 90 -10.98 -5.43 -15.95
C ALA A 90 -9.94 -6.53 -15.69
N SER A 91 -10.37 -7.77 -15.44
CA SER A 91 -9.46 -8.90 -15.24
C SER A 91 -8.67 -9.23 -16.50
N VAL A 92 -9.31 -9.21 -17.68
CA VAL A 92 -8.63 -9.41 -18.97
C VAL A 92 -7.62 -8.30 -19.25
N CYS A 93 -8.00 -7.03 -19.01
CA CYS A 93 -7.08 -5.90 -19.16
C CYS A 93 -5.91 -5.95 -18.16
N ALA A 94 -6.17 -6.35 -16.90
CA ALA A 94 -5.11 -6.53 -15.90
C ALA A 94 -4.12 -7.62 -16.34
N TYR A 95 -4.63 -8.72 -16.88
CA TYR A 95 -3.81 -9.78 -17.46
C TYR A 95 -2.99 -9.30 -18.68
N ALA A 96 -3.59 -8.51 -19.56
CA ALA A 96 -2.87 -7.93 -20.70
C ALA A 96 -1.69 -7.05 -20.26
N VAL A 97 -1.88 -6.22 -19.21
CA VAL A 97 -0.79 -5.40 -18.65
C VAL A 97 0.28 -6.28 -18.00
N LEU A 98 -0.11 -7.35 -17.30
CA LEU A 98 0.82 -8.35 -16.76
C LEU A 98 1.71 -8.92 -17.88
N CYS A 99 1.10 -9.31 -19.02
CA CYS A 99 1.84 -9.83 -20.18
C CYS A 99 2.83 -8.82 -20.79
N CYS A 100 2.55 -7.51 -20.66
CA CYS A 100 3.45 -6.43 -21.09
C CYS A 100 4.63 -6.20 -20.14
N GLY A 101 4.62 -6.81 -18.95
CA GLY A 101 5.68 -6.78 -17.97
C GLY A 101 5.64 -5.58 -17.01
N PHE A 102 6.43 -5.70 -15.93
CA PHE A 102 6.46 -4.75 -14.82
C PHE A 102 6.81 -3.31 -15.23
N GLY A 103 7.67 -3.12 -16.22
CA GLY A 103 8.02 -1.79 -16.73
C GLY A 103 6.82 -1.01 -17.27
N THR A 104 5.87 -1.70 -17.91
CA THR A 104 4.62 -1.11 -18.41
C THR A 104 3.71 -0.71 -17.24
N LEU A 105 3.54 -1.60 -16.25
CA LEU A 105 2.80 -1.31 -15.02
C LEU A 105 3.36 -0.06 -14.32
N ALA A 106 4.68 0.01 -14.15
CA ALA A 106 5.32 1.13 -13.47
C ALA A 106 5.10 2.46 -14.20
N LYS A 107 5.17 2.48 -15.53
CA LYS A 107 4.88 3.68 -16.35
C LYS A 107 3.43 4.12 -16.19
N ILE A 108 2.47 3.19 -16.27
CA ILE A 108 1.04 3.46 -16.09
C ILE A 108 0.79 4.03 -14.70
N CYS A 109 1.29 3.39 -13.65
CA CYS A 109 1.11 3.85 -12.27
C CYS A 109 1.78 5.20 -12.00
N SER A 110 2.98 5.44 -12.55
CA SER A 110 3.71 6.71 -12.35
C SER A 110 2.97 7.91 -12.96
N PHE A 111 2.24 7.71 -14.04
CA PHE A 111 1.44 8.76 -14.67
C PHE A 111 0.05 8.86 -14.05
N CYS A 112 -0.67 7.74 -13.95
CA CYS A 112 -2.08 7.75 -13.55
C CYS A 112 -2.28 8.03 -12.05
N ALA A 113 -1.41 7.50 -11.17
CA ALA A 113 -1.62 7.62 -9.73
C ALA A 113 -1.58 9.08 -9.23
N PRO A 114 -0.60 9.94 -9.60
CA PRO A 114 -0.61 11.34 -9.19
C PRO A 114 -1.80 12.12 -9.75
N CYS A 115 -2.15 11.88 -11.03
CA CYS A 115 -3.30 12.53 -11.66
C CYS A 115 -4.62 12.18 -10.95
N LEU A 116 -4.83 10.90 -10.67
CA LEU A 116 -6.03 10.43 -9.96
C LEU A 116 -6.07 10.93 -8.51
N ALA A 117 -4.94 10.92 -7.81
CA ALA A 117 -4.84 11.42 -6.44
C ALA A 117 -5.23 12.91 -6.37
N GLY A 118 -4.67 13.73 -7.26
CA GLY A 118 -5.00 15.16 -7.35
C GLY A 118 -6.47 15.41 -7.72
N PHE A 119 -6.97 14.69 -8.71
CA PHE A 119 -8.34 14.84 -9.16
C PHE A 119 -9.35 14.37 -8.10
N ILE A 120 -9.14 13.22 -7.46
CA ILE A 120 -9.98 12.75 -6.35
C ILE A 120 -10.00 13.81 -5.23
N ALA A 121 -8.85 14.37 -4.87
CA ALA A 121 -8.79 15.42 -3.86
C ALA A 121 -9.65 16.63 -4.22
N VAL A 122 -9.54 17.14 -5.43
CA VAL A 122 -10.33 18.30 -5.91
C VAL A 122 -11.81 17.97 -5.95
N VAL A 123 -12.20 16.84 -6.55
CA VAL A 123 -13.61 16.44 -6.70
C VAL A 123 -14.28 16.22 -5.35
N VAL A 124 -13.59 15.54 -4.40
CA VAL A 124 -14.14 15.31 -3.06
C VAL A 124 -14.33 16.59 -2.28
N VAL A 125 -13.39 17.54 -2.38
CA VAL A 125 -13.53 18.87 -1.76
C VAL A 125 -14.71 19.63 -2.36
N ILE A 126 -14.86 19.63 -3.68
CA ILE A 126 -16.02 20.25 -4.35
C ILE A 126 -17.33 19.58 -3.91
N GLY A 127 -17.36 18.23 -3.87
CA GLY A 127 -18.53 17.49 -3.39
C GLY A 127 -18.89 17.81 -1.94
N ALA A 128 -17.90 18.01 -1.08
CA ALA A 128 -18.13 18.42 0.29
C ALA A 128 -18.72 19.84 0.40
N LEU A 129 -18.22 20.78 -0.41
CA LEU A 129 -18.65 22.19 -0.34
C LEU A 129 -20.03 22.43 -0.98
N TYR A 130 -20.34 21.73 -2.06
CA TYR A 130 -21.56 21.96 -2.87
C TYR A 130 -22.54 20.76 -2.85
N GLY A 131 -22.18 19.66 -2.23
CA GLY A 131 -22.99 18.45 -2.12
C GLY A 131 -24.08 18.55 -1.06
N LYS A 132 -24.88 17.48 -0.94
CA LYS A 132 -25.87 17.36 0.13
C LYS A 132 -25.19 16.98 1.44
N THR A 133 -25.27 17.84 2.45
CA THR A 133 -24.91 17.48 3.82
C THR A 133 -26.02 16.62 4.42
N THR A 134 -25.63 15.52 5.06
CA THR A 134 -26.58 14.66 5.79
C THR A 134 -26.83 15.28 7.17
N THR A 135 -28.07 15.31 7.61
CA THR A 135 -28.43 15.83 8.96
C THR A 135 -28.15 14.81 10.09
N ALA A 136 -27.55 13.68 9.76
CA ALA A 136 -27.25 12.64 10.75
C ALA A 136 -26.22 13.14 11.76
N GLU A 137 -26.56 13.07 13.05
CA GLU A 137 -25.61 13.25 14.15
C GLU A 137 -24.63 12.08 14.12
N THR A 138 -23.37 12.38 13.83
CA THR A 138 -22.27 11.40 13.87
C THR A 138 -21.64 11.47 15.25
N GLU A 139 -21.84 10.45 16.08
CA GLU A 139 -21.05 10.29 17.29
C GLU A 139 -19.61 9.94 16.91
N TYR A 140 -18.68 10.80 17.29
CA TYR A 140 -17.27 10.59 17.05
C TYR A 140 -16.62 9.79 18.19
N MET A 141 -15.88 8.75 17.84
CA MET A 141 -15.08 8.01 18.82
C MET A 141 -13.99 8.90 19.42
N VAL A 142 -13.81 8.82 20.75
CA VAL A 142 -12.84 9.68 21.46
C VAL A 142 -11.67 8.88 22.06
N SER A 143 -11.69 7.52 21.96
CA SER A 143 -10.66 6.68 22.59
C SER A 143 -9.29 6.81 21.89
N PRO A 144 -8.23 7.31 22.57
CA PRO A 144 -6.88 7.37 22.01
C PRO A 144 -6.30 6.00 21.64
N LEU A 145 -6.65 4.96 22.40
CA LEU A 145 -6.20 3.59 22.13
C LEU A 145 -6.75 3.07 20.81
N GLN A 146 -8.05 3.28 20.56
CA GLN A 146 -8.67 2.88 19.29
C GLN A 146 -8.05 3.62 18.10
N MET A 147 -7.74 4.91 18.26
CA MET A 147 -7.06 5.70 17.24
C MET A 147 -5.67 5.13 16.95
N THR A 148 -4.89 4.79 17.99
CA THR A 148 -3.56 4.20 17.83
C THR A 148 -3.62 2.87 17.09
N VAL A 149 -4.54 2.00 17.44
CA VAL A 149 -4.74 0.71 16.74
C VAL A 149 -5.07 0.93 15.27
N LYS A 150 -5.98 1.88 14.95
CA LYS A 150 -6.34 2.20 13.57
C LYS A 150 -5.17 2.81 12.78
N ILE A 151 -4.33 3.64 13.42
CA ILE A 151 -3.10 4.17 12.82
C ILE A 151 -2.18 3.02 12.40
N LEU A 152 -1.91 2.10 13.32
CA LEU A 152 -1.00 0.97 13.07
C LEU A 152 -1.55 0.00 12.03
N LEU A 153 -2.84 -0.35 12.09
CA LEU A 153 -3.46 -1.23 11.11
C LEU A 153 -3.47 -0.61 9.70
N TYR A 154 -3.80 0.68 9.60
CA TYR A 154 -3.78 1.39 8.33
C TYR A 154 -2.37 1.48 7.75
N ALA A 155 -1.38 1.83 8.56
CA ALA A 155 0.01 1.88 8.14
C ALA A 155 0.50 0.48 7.75
N GLY A 156 0.23 -0.54 8.56
CA GLY A 156 0.61 -1.92 8.30
C GLY A 156 0.07 -2.44 6.98
N TYR A 157 -1.24 -2.30 6.75
CA TYR A 157 -1.87 -2.68 5.49
C TYR A 157 -1.18 -2.03 4.28
N ASN A 158 -0.97 -0.72 4.32
CA ASN A 158 -0.37 0.00 3.19
C ASN A 158 1.12 -0.34 3.00
N VAL A 159 1.88 -0.56 4.08
CA VAL A 159 3.29 -0.99 3.98
C VAL A 159 3.37 -2.38 3.37
N LEU A 160 2.52 -3.32 3.79
CA LEU A 160 2.50 -4.66 3.23
C LEU A 160 2.18 -4.65 1.72
N THR A 161 1.16 -3.87 1.31
CA THR A 161 0.81 -3.67 -0.10
C THR A 161 1.97 -3.09 -0.90
N SER A 162 2.63 -2.06 -0.35
CA SER A 162 3.73 -1.38 -1.04
C SER A 162 4.91 -2.31 -1.26
N VAL A 163 5.32 -3.08 -0.25
CA VAL A 163 6.47 -3.98 -0.33
C VAL A 163 6.28 -5.06 -1.40
N CYS A 164 5.06 -5.50 -1.64
CA CYS A 164 4.74 -6.44 -2.72
C CYS A 164 5.21 -5.95 -4.11
N VAL A 165 5.25 -4.64 -4.32
CA VAL A 165 5.64 -4.04 -5.60
C VAL A 165 7.06 -3.48 -5.55
N LEU A 166 7.46 -2.89 -4.42
CA LEU A 166 8.75 -2.20 -4.26
C LEU A 166 9.96 -3.10 -4.51
N GLY A 167 9.86 -4.40 -4.26
CA GLY A 167 10.91 -5.36 -4.52
C GLY A 167 11.37 -5.43 -5.99
N ARG A 168 10.55 -4.98 -6.95
CA ARG A 168 10.90 -4.91 -8.38
C ARG A 168 11.32 -3.52 -8.87
N CYS A 169 11.42 -2.53 -7.98
CA CYS A 169 11.76 -1.16 -8.37
C CYS A 169 13.28 -0.92 -8.50
N ARG A 170 14.13 -1.96 -8.46
CA ARG A 170 15.59 -1.83 -8.49
C ARG A 170 16.09 -0.93 -9.63
N ASP A 171 15.65 -1.20 -10.84
CA ASP A 171 16.14 -0.50 -12.04
C ASP A 171 15.76 0.98 -12.09
N MET A 172 14.79 1.37 -11.24
CA MET A 172 14.34 2.76 -11.08
C MET A 172 15.14 3.51 -10.00
N LEU A 173 15.97 2.80 -9.22
CA LEU A 173 16.68 3.32 -8.05
C LEU A 173 18.15 3.61 -8.37
N ALA A 174 18.42 4.64 -9.17
CA ALA A 174 19.80 5.01 -9.54
C ALA A 174 20.66 5.47 -8.34
N LYS A 175 20.05 6.07 -7.30
CA LYS A 175 20.75 6.65 -6.14
C LYS A 175 19.96 6.43 -4.86
N LYS A 176 20.64 6.39 -3.70
CA LYS A 176 19.99 6.35 -2.36
C LYS A 176 18.99 7.48 -2.16
N SER A 177 19.30 8.69 -2.65
CA SER A 177 18.41 9.84 -2.57
C SER A 177 17.09 9.61 -3.31
N THR A 178 17.09 8.86 -4.42
CA THR A 178 15.89 8.49 -5.17
C THR A 178 14.98 7.59 -4.33
N ALA A 179 15.54 6.62 -3.62
CA ALA A 179 14.81 5.74 -2.72
C ALA A 179 14.11 6.52 -1.58
N ILE A 180 14.83 7.42 -0.92
CA ILE A 180 14.28 8.23 0.16
C ILE A 180 13.18 9.17 -0.36
N ARG A 181 13.46 9.89 -1.45
CA ARG A 181 12.47 10.79 -2.06
C ARG A 181 11.21 10.05 -2.50
N GLY A 182 11.36 8.87 -3.10
CA GLY A 182 10.22 8.04 -3.50
C GLY A 182 9.30 7.68 -2.34
N GLY A 183 9.86 7.25 -1.20
CA GLY A 183 9.08 6.96 -0.01
C GLY A 183 8.37 8.19 0.57
N ILE A 184 9.05 9.33 0.65
CA ILE A 184 8.50 10.59 1.16
C ILE A 184 7.38 11.11 0.25
N ILE A 185 7.62 11.18 -1.06
CA ILE A 185 6.62 11.65 -2.04
C ILE A 185 5.39 10.76 -2.01
N GLY A 186 5.57 9.43 -1.97
CA GLY A 186 4.45 8.49 -1.86
C GLY A 186 3.61 8.71 -0.61
N GLY A 187 4.24 8.93 0.54
CA GLY A 187 3.55 9.26 1.79
C GLY A 187 2.80 10.59 1.75
N ILE A 188 3.40 11.62 1.15
CA ILE A 188 2.76 12.95 0.98
C ILE A 188 1.54 12.83 0.06
N MET A 189 1.65 12.14 -1.07
CA MET A 189 0.54 11.94 -2.00
C MET A 189 -0.62 11.18 -1.33
N LEU A 190 -0.30 10.13 -0.57
CA LEU A 190 -1.29 9.37 0.19
C LEU A 190 -1.97 10.24 1.26
N PHE A 191 -1.21 11.11 1.93
CA PHE A 191 -1.76 12.04 2.92
C PHE A 191 -2.69 13.06 2.29
N ILE A 192 -2.29 13.71 1.19
CA ILE A 192 -3.12 14.72 0.51
C ILE A 192 -4.44 14.10 0.04
N SER A 193 -4.38 12.97 -0.66
CA SER A 193 -5.59 12.28 -1.13
C SER A 193 -6.48 11.83 0.03
N GLY A 194 -5.87 11.27 1.08
CA GLY A 194 -6.58 10.80 2.25
C GLY A 194 -7.18 11.92 3.08
N ALA A 195 -6.48 13.04 3.22
CA ALA A 195 -6.98 14.23 3.94
C ALA A 195 -8.17 14.85 3.22
N ALA A 196 -8.15 14.93 1.89
CA ALA A 196 -9.28 15.39 1.10
C ALA A 196 -10.52 14.51 1.30
N VAL A 197 -10.36 13.18 1.22
CA VAL A 197 -11.45 12.22 1.47
C VAL A 197 -11.98 12.35 2.90
N LEU A 198 -11.08 12.42 3.88
CA LEU A 198 -11.46 12.57 5.29
C LEU A 198 -12.21 13.88 5.52
N PHE A 199 -11.70 14.99 4.97
CA PHE A 199 -12.39 16.29 5.01
C PHE A 199 -13.79 16.19 4.41
N GLY A 200 -13.91 15.59 3.22
CA GLY A 200 -15.20 15.40 2.56
C GLY A 200 -16.22 14.65 3.41
N LEU A 201 -15.78 13.54 4.05
CA LEU A 201 -16.66 12.72 4.89
C LEU A 201 -17.08 13.45 6.17
N VAL A 202 -16.15 14.13 6.83
CA VAL A 202 -16.42 14.84 8.09
C VAL A 202 -17.25 16.10 7.85
N TYR A 203 -16.90 16.91 6.86
CA TYR A 203 -17.62 18.14 6.50
C TYR A 203 -19.03 17.83 5.97
N GLY A 204 -19.15 16.80 5.11
CA GLY A 204 -20.43 16.33 4.58
C GLY A 204 -21.30 15.60 5.61
N LYS A 205 -20.81 15.39 6.83
CA LYS A 205 -21.49 14.63 7.90
C LYS A 205 -21.95 13.25 7.45
N ILE A 206 -21.12 12.57 6.66
CA ILE A 206 -21.43 11.23 6.13
C ILE A 206 -21.08 10.19 7.20
N PRO A 207 -22.07 9.40 7.68
CA PRO A 207 -21.81 8.35 8.64
C PRO A 207 -20.91 7.26 8.03
N PRO A 208 -19.71 7.03 8.59
CA PRO A 208 -18.75 6.11 7.98
C PRO A 208 -19.17 4.64 8.04
N ASN A 209 -20.11 4.29 8.93
CA ASN A 209 -20.52 2.90 9.17
C ASN A 209 -21.78 2.47 8.40
N ILE A 210 -22.46 3.40 7.73
CA ILE A 210 -23.73 3.11 7.04
C ILE A 210 -23.49 2.71 5.57
N TYR A 211 -22.44 3.23 4.95
CA TYR A 211 -22.17 3.03 3.55
C TYR A 211 -20.89 2.22 3.34
N GLU A 212 -20.91 1.22 2.47
CA GLU A 212 -19.70 0.50 2.08
C GLU A 212 -18.69 1.39 1.34
N MET A 213 -19.19 2.38 0.60
CA MET A 213 -18.40 3.41 -0.10
C MET A 213 -18.91 4.81 0.23
N PRO A 214 -18.60 5.36 1.43
CA PRO A 214 -19.19 6.61 1.91
C PRO A 214 -18.91 7.83 1.02
N VAL A 215 -17.78 7.86 0.32
CA VAL A 215 -17.42 8.97 -0.57
C VAL A 215 -18.45 9.19 -1.69
N MET A 216 -19.12 8.15 -2.15
CA MET A 216 -20.13 8.25 -3.21
C MET A 216 -21.39 8.97 -2.75
N SER A 217 -21.70 8.97 -1.46
CA SER A 217 -22.88 9.65 -0.91
C SER A 217 -22.74 11.18 -0.85
N LEU A 218 -21.50 11.71 -0.99
CA LEU A 218 -21.26 13.17 -1.09
C LEU A 218 -21.84 13.76 -2.38
N PHE A 219 -22.11 12.95 -3.39
CA PHE A 219 -22.46 13.42 -4.72
C PHE A 219 -23.92 13.11 -5.06
N GLY A 220 -24.70 14.13 -5.36
CA GLY A 220 -26.02 14.00 -5.95
C GLY A 220 -25.92 13.87 -7.48
N LYS A 221 -26.00 15.02 -8.19
CA LYS A 221 -25.97 15.06 -9.67
C LYS A 221 -24.59 14.80 -10.29
N GLY A 222 -23.50 14.74 -9.57
CA GLY A 222 -22.13 14.47 -10.08
C GLY A 222 -21.62 13.06 -9.80
N ARG A 223 -22.47 12.15 -9.33
CA ARG A 223 -22.09 10.82 -8.87
C ARG A 223 -21.36 9.99 -9.93
N ALA A 224 -21.77 10.07 -11.19
CA ALA A 224 -21.13 9.32 -12.28
C ALA A 224 -19.64 9.65 -12.45
N VAL A 225 -19.22 10.89 -12.23
CA VAL A 225 -17.82 11.30 -12.36
C VAL A 225 -16.97 10.61 -11.29
N ILE A 226 -17.44 10.58 -10.03
CA ILE A 226 -16.70 9.96 -8.94
C ILE A 226 -16.69 8.43 -9.10
N GLU A 227 -17.80 7.84 -9.59
CA GLU A 227 -17.87 6.40 -9.87
C GLU A 227 -16.83 5.97 -10.91
N ILE A 228 -16.70 6.71 -12.01
CA ILE A 228 -15.69 6.45 -13.04
C ILE A 228 -14.29 6.54 -12.47
N MET A 229 -14.03 7.54 -11.63
CA MET A 229 -12.70 7.74 -11.05
C MET A 229 -12.32 6.69 -10.03
N VAL A 230 -13.26 6.33 -9.16
CA VAL A 230 -13.06 5.24 -8.20
C VAL A 230 -12.86 3.92 -8.95
N PHE A 231 -13.62 3.70 -10.04
CA PHE A 231 -13.44 2.55 -10.91
C PHE A 231 -12.02 2.49 -11.52
N ILE A 232 -11.52 3.60 -12.08
CA ILE A 232 -10.16 3.67 -12.63
C ILE A 232 -9.11 3.42 -11.55
N THR A 233 -9.30 3.99 -10.36
CA THR A 233 -8.38 3.78 -9.22
C THR A 233 -8.37 2.32 -8.79
N MET A 234 -9.53 1.69 -8.70
CA MET A 234 -9.66 0.27 -8.42
C MET A 234 -9.05 -0.58 -9.53
N PHE A 235 -9.21 -0.21 -10.78
CA PHE A 235 -8.60 -0.90 -11.91
C PHE A 235 -7.06 -0.91 -11.84
N LEU A 236 -6.43 0.24 -11.53
CA LEU A 236 -4.99 0.29 -11.30
C LEU A 236 -4.55 -0.59 -10.13
N SER A 237 -5.35 -0.61 -9.06
CA SER A 237 -5.09 -1.48 -7.91
C SER A 237 -5.26 -2.96 -8.27
N ALA A 238 -6.21 -3.31 -9.14
CA ALA A 238 -6.40 -4.68 -9.63
C ALA A 238 -5.18 -5.15 -10.45
N ILE A 239 -4.68 -4.32 -11.36
CA ILE A 239 -3.47 -4.64 -12.13
C ILE A 239 -2.28 -4.88 -11.18
N THR A 240 -2.10 -4.00 -10.21
CA THR A 240 -1.01 -4.09 -9.23
C THR A 240 -1.15 -5.34 -8.36
N GLY A 241 -2.36 -5.67 -7.91
CA GLY A 241 -2.65 -6.86 -7.09
C GLY A 241 -2.39 -8.16 -7.85
N LEU A 242 -2.88 -8.28 -9.09
CA LEU A 242 -2.65 -9.46 -9.92
C LEU A 242 -1.15 -9.64 -10.22
N THR A 243 -0.49 -8.57 -10.69
CA THR A 243 0.95 -8.60 -10.98
C THR A 243 1.76 -8.93 -9.71
N GLY A 244 1.44 -8.29 -8.57
CA GLY A 244 2.09 -8.57 -7.30
C GLY A 244 1.98 -10.03 -6.90
N THR A 245 0.80 -10.64 -7.04
CA THR A 245 0.59 -12.06 -6.73
C THR A 245 1.42 -12.97 -7.63
N CYS A 246 1.37 -12.72 -8.95
CA CYS A 246 2.10 -13.56 -9.90
C CYS A 246 3.60 -13.54 -9.66
N VAL A 247 4.15 -12.36 -9.34
CA VAL A 247 5.57 -12.18 -9.03
C VAL A 247 6.02 -12.96 -7.78
N PHE A 248 5.16 -13.09 -6.77
CA PHE A 248 5.51 -13.86 -5.57
C PHE A 248 5.59 -15.37 -5.82
N PHE A 249 4.89 -15.86 -6.81
CA PHE A 249 4.81 -17.30 -7.13
C PHE A 249 5.51 -17.66 -8.43
N GLU A 250 6.24 -16.74 -9.07
CA GLU A 250 6.93 -16.95 -10.36
C GLU A 250 7.97 -18.11 -10.31
N GLU A 251 8.53 -18.40 -9.13
CA GLU A 251 9.45 -19.54 -8.95
C GLU A 251 8.76 -20.90 -9.11
N TYR A 252 7.44 -20.96 -8.91
CA TYR A 252 6.68 -22.22 -8.92
C TYR A 252 5.87 -22.39 -10.20
N ILE A 253 5.31 -21.31 -10.73
CA ILE A 253 4.45 -21.32 -11.90
C ILE A 253 4.77 -20.10 -12.77
N PRO A 254 4.92 -20.27 -14.11
CA PRO A 254 5.15 -19.16 -15.02
C PRO A 254 4.12 -18.04 -14.82
N GLU A 255 4.59 -16.80 -14.70
CA GLU A 255 3.80 -15.61 -14.34
C GLU A 255 2.52 -15.46 -15.21
N LYS A 256 2.65 -15.70 -16.52
CA LYS A 256 1.51 -15.61 -17.46
C LYS A 256 0.46 -16.68 -17.23
N GLN A 257 0.85 -17.93 -16.96
CA GLN A 257 -0.10 -19.02 -16.69
C GLN A 257 -0.82 -18.79 -15.37
N LEU A 258 -0.06 -18.40 -14.34
CA LEU A 258 -0.62 -18.08 -13.04
C LEU A 258 -1.62 -16.92 -13.12
N GLY A 259 -1.32 -15.88 -13.91
CA GLY A 259 -2.21 -14.73 -14.11
C GLY A 259 -3.57 -15.11 -14.67
N VAL A 260 -3.63 -16.07 -15.60
CA VAL A 260 -4.91 -16.59 -16.12
C VAL A 260 -5.69 -17.31 -15.04
N TYR A 261 -5.06 -18.25 -14.32
CA TYR A 261 -5.73 -19.02 -13.27
C TYR A 261 -6.26 -18.14 -12.14
N LEU A 262 -5.45 -17.21 -11.67
CA LEU A 262 -5.84 -16.29 -10.60
C LEU A 262 -6.90 -15.29 -11.05
N GLY A 263 -6.80 -14.79 -12.29
CA GLY A 263 -7.81 -13.92 -12.88
C GLY A 263 -9.19 -14.60 -12.94
N LEU A 264 -9.24 -15.83 -13.41
CA LEU A 264 -10.49 -16.61 -13.48
C LEU A 264 -10.99 -16.99 -12.09
N ALA A 265 -10.13 -17.45 -11.19
CA ALA A 265 -10.49 -17.86 -9.84
C ALA A 265 -10.99 -16.70 -8.96
N ALA A 266 -10.59 -15.47 -9.25
CA ALA A 266 -11.06 -14.29 -8.52
C ALA A 266 -12.53 -13.94 -8.83
N ILE A 267 -13.05 -14.26 -10.03
CA ILE A 267 -14.41 -13.89 -10.46
C ILE A 267 -15.48 -14.43 -9.51
N PRO A 268 -15.53 -15.72 -9.15
CA PRO A 268 -16.50 -16.22 -8.18
C PRO A 268 -16.40 -15.56 -6.80
N ALA A 269 -15.17 -15.23 -6.35
CA ALA A 269 -14.96 -14.59 -5.05
C ALA A 269 -15.56 -13.17 -4.97
N THR A 270 -15.80 -12.50 -6.11
CA THR A 270 -16.48 -11.19 -6.15
C THR A 270 -17.97 -11.22 -5.81
N TYR A 271 -18.56 -12.40 -5.60
CA TYR A 271 -19.92 -12.50 -5.06
C TYR A 271 -20.00 -12.21 -3.56
N ILE A 272 -18.87 -12.23 -2.85
CA ILE A 272 -18.80 -11.72 -1.48
C ILE A 272 -18.78 -10.19 -1.58
N SER A 273 -19.59 -9.50 -0.76
CA SER A 273 -19.66 -8.04 -0.80
C SER A 273 -18.31 -7.39 -0.42
N PHE A 274 -18.04 -6.24 -1.04
CA PHE A 274 -16.82 -5.47 -0.79
C PHE A 274 -16.61 -5.15 0.71
N GLY A 275 -17.68 -4.74 1.40
CA GLY A 275 -17.63 -4.44 2.83
C GLY A 275 -17.20 -5.64 3.67
N ARG A 276 -17.81 -6.81 3.46
CA ARG A 276 -17.44 -8.03 4.19
C ARG A 276 -15.98 -8.43 3.94
N LEU A 277 -15.52 -8.37 2.69
CA LEU A 277 -14.12 -8.66 2.38
C LEU A 277 -13.18 -7.70 3.11
N MET A 278 -13.50 -6.40 3.14
CA MET A 278 -12.70 -5.40 3.85
C MET A 278 -12.67 -5.64 5.36
N ASP A 279 -13.79 -6.00 5.98
CA ASP A 279 -13.89 -6.23 7.43
C ASP A 279 -13.03 -7.39 7.90
N TYR A 280 -12.86 -8.44 7.09
CA TYR A 280 -12.02 -9.59 7.43
C TYR A 280 -10.56 -9.41 6.99
N ILE A 281 -10.34 -8.99 5.76
CA ILE A 281 -9.02 -8.94 5.14
C ILE A 281 -8.17 -7.81 5.75
N TYR A 282 -8.77 -6.64 5.97
CA TYR A 282 -8.05 -5.46 6.42
C TYR A 282 -7.37 -5.62 7.79
N PRO A 283 -8.03 -6.14 8.85
CA PRO A 283 -7.37 -6.36 10.14
C PRO A 283 -6.26 -7.41 10.06
N VAL A 284 -6.51 -8.55 9.39
CA VAL A 284 -5.53 -9.64 9.30
C VAL A 284 -4.23 -9.16 8.65
N PHE A 285 -4.34 -8.49 7.51
CA PHE A 285 -3.17 -7.98 6.80
C PHE A 285 -2.59 -6.71 7.43
N GLY A 286 -3.40 -5.94 8.15
CA GLY A 286 -2.90 -4.85 8.99
C GLY A 286 -1.93 -5.36 10.05
N PHE A 287 -2.26 -6.43 10.76
CA PHE A 287 -1.37 -7.07 11.74
C PHE A 287 -0.10 -7.65 11.10
N ALA A 288 -0.23 -8.35 9.96
CA ALA A 288 0.93 -8.85 9.22
C ALA A 288 1.86 -7.70 8.78
N GLY A 289 1.29 -6.58 8.36
CA GLY A 289 2.04 -5.38 7.99
C GLY A 289 2.71 -4.70 9.18
N ILE A 290 2.10 -4.69 10.37
CA ILE A 290 2.74 -4.20 11.61
C ILE A 290 3.99 -5.04 11.91
N PHE A 291 3.89 -6.36 11.81
CA PHE A 291 5.06 -7.23 11.96
C PHE A 291 6.17 -6.87 10.95
N LEU A 292 5.82 -6.67 9.69
CA LEU A 292 6.77 -6.26 8.66
C LEU A 292 7.40 -4.89 8.97
N MET A 293 6.62 -3.91 9.45
CA MET A 293 7.15 -2.60 9.87
C MET A 293 8.19 -2.72 10.99
N ILE A 294 7.92 -3.58 11.98
CA ILE A 294 8.87 -3.85 13.08
C ILE A 294 10.17 -4.46 12.52
N VAL A 295 10.07 -5.44 11.64
CA VAL A 295 11.24 -6.07 11.03
C VAL A 295 12.05 -5.06 10.21
N LEU A 296 11.40 -4.22 9.40
CA LEU A 296 12.07 -3.15 8.64
C LEU A 296 12.77 -2.14 9.56
N ALA A 297 12.16 -1.77 10.67
CA ALA A 297 12.76 -0.85 11.65
C ALA A 297 14.02 -1.46 12.31
N LEU A 298 13.97 -2.76 12.65
CA LEU A 298 15.08 -3.46 13.30
C LEU A 298 16.28 -3.70 12.37
N MET A 299 16.04 -3.94 11.07
CA MET A 299 17.13 -4.14 10.10
C MET A 299 18.06 -2.93 9.98
N GLY A 300 17.53 -1.72 10.09
CA GLY A 300 18.35 -0.50 10.06
C GLY A 300 19.34 -0.39 11.22
N ARG A 301 19.00 -0.94 12.39
CA ARG A 301 19.89 -0.95 13.57
C ARG A 301 21.02 -1.96 13.45
N LYS A 302 20.75 -3.11 12.84
CA LYS A 302 21.75 -4.19 12.71
C LYS A 302 22.93 -3.80 11.82
N LYS A 303 22.69 -3.06 10.73
CA LYS A 303 23.73 -2.60 9.81
C LYS A 303 24.59 -1.49 10.45
N TYR A 304 23.96 -0.56 11.14
CA TYR A 304 24.66 0.52 11.86
C TYR A 304 25.64 -0.04 12.91
N ASN A 305 25.21 -1.06 13.66
CA ASN A 305 26.07 -1.73 14.66
C ASN A 305 27.24 -2.53 14.02
N ILE A 306 27.04 -3.11 12.83
CA ILE A 306 28.09 -3.84 12.12
C ILE A 306 29.15 -2.86 11.54
N GLU A 307 28.73 -1.72 10.98
CA GLU A 307 29.66 -0.71 10.48
C GLU A 307 30.42 -0.03 11.62
N ASP A 308 29.76 0.29 12.72
CA ASP A 308 30.41 0.89 13.91
C ASP A 308 31.44 -0.08 14.53
N ASN A 309 31.12 -1.39 14.60
CA ASN A 309 32.04 -2.42 15.03
C ASN A 309 33.21 -2.63 14.06
N LYS A 310 33.01 -2.53 12.75
CA LYS A 310 34.08 -2.57 11.74
C LYS A 310 34.99 -1.33 11.84
N LEU A 311 34.42 -0.15 12.07
CA LEU A 311 35.18 1.09 12.24
C LEU A 311 35.99 1.07 13.54
N ARG A 312 35.42 0.59 14.64
CA ARG A 312 36.13 0.38 15.92
C ARG A 312 37.24 -0.68 15.81
N GLY A 313 36.97 -1.75 15.06
CA GLY A 313 37.99 -2.79 14.78
C GLY A 313 39.18 -2.24 13.97
N ARG A 314 38.90 -1.47 12.90
CA ARG A 314 39.96 -0.80 12.10
C ARG A 314 40.75 0.23 12.90
N GLY A 315 40.08 1.00 13.76
CA GLY A 315 40.73 1.96 14.66
C GLY A 315 41.68 1.30 15.67
N LYS A 316 41.32 0.10 16.19
CA LYS A 316 42.20 -0.69 17.07
C LYS A 316 43.43 -1.23 16.33
N ILE A 317 43.27 -1.73 15.10
CA ILE A 317 44.37 -2.27 14.29
C ILE A 317 45.37 -1.14 13.91
N CYS A 318 44.87 0.02 13.49
CA CYS A 318 45.73 1.18 13.23
C CYS A 318 46.50 1.68 14.46
N ARG A 319 45.91 1.57 15.65
CA ARG A 319 46.59 1.95 16.91
C ARG A 319 47.68 0.97 17.30
N ILE A 320 47.44 -0.34 17.08
CA ILE A 320 48.45 -1.37 17.35
C ILE A 320 49.63 -1.23 16.37
N GLN A 321 49.38 -1.00 15.08
CA GLN A 321 50.44 -0.81 14.09
C GLN A 321 51.26 0.44 14.33
N LYS A 322 50.69 1.55 14.87
CA LYS A 322 51.46 2.73 15.29
C LYS A 322 52.35 2.45 16.48
N ILE A 323 51.91 1.66 17.45
CA ILE A 323 52.68 1.32 18.65
C ILE A 323 53.85 0.37 18.29
N THR A 324 53.65 -0.55 17.36
CA THR A 324 54.69 -1.48 16.90
C THR A 324 55.78 -0.79 16.07
N LYS A 325 55.43 0.27 15.28
CA LYS A 325 56.39 1.10 14.53
C LYS A 325 57.19 2.10 15.39
N GLN A 326 56.77 2.36 16.60
CA GLN A 326 57.51 3.23 17.54
C GLN A 326 58.47 2.44 18.43
N LYS A 327 58.43 1.14 18.41
CA LYS A 327 59.32 0.24 19.19
C LYS A 327 60.40 -0.48 18.35
N SER A 328 60.38 -0.31 17.04
CA SER A 328 61.45 -0.68 16.12
C SER A 328 62.23 0.56 15.69
#